data_df6d207f2582ef843309d55c2bb8c83d
#
_entry.id   df6d207f2582ef843309d55c2bb8c83d
#
_cell.length_a   1.000
_cell.length_b   1.000
_cell.length_c   1.000
_cell.angle_alpha   90.00
_cell.angle_beta   90.00
_cell.angle_gamma   90.00
#
_symmetry.space_group_name_H-M   'P 1'
#
loop_
_entity.id
_entity.type
_entity.pdbx_description
1 polymer ?
#
loop_
_entity_poly.entity_id
_entity_poly.type
_entity_poly.pdbx_seq_one_letter_code
_entity_poly.pdbx_strand_id
1 'polypeptide(L)'
;MPIDTHFSWTEADQFVMDAHVNPLLPDRIFDAHAHLMDSAHYAPAPVPGYLAGLPARHGLATYRGYMDRLHGSRAIGGLFFGLAFGGDRNANTELVIAECAAAPAGFTALGEMLVWPEMDRDALRAELKRGRVVGLKPYHVM
;
A
#
# COMPACT_ATOMS: atom_id res chain seq x y z
N MET A 1 -12.53 8.89 -10.11
CA MET A 1 -12.60 7.58 -10.80
C MET A 1 -13.45 6.65 -9.97
N PRO A 2 -14.42 5.92 -10.53
CA PRO A 2 -15.14 4.92 -9.75
C PRO A 2 -14.19 3.79 -9.38
N ILE A 3 -14.12 3.44 -8.10
CA ILE A 3 -13.37 2.31 -7.52
C ILE A 3 -14.09 0.99 -7.82
N ASP A 4 -14.80 0.90 -8.89
CA ASP A 4 -16.03 0.14 -8.98
C ASP A 4 -15.95 -1.28 -9.50
N THR A 5 -14.77 -1.83 -9.78
CA THR A 5 -14.75 -3.16 -10.42
C THR A 5 -14.12 -4.28 -9.59
N HIS A 6 -13.42 -3.95 -8.51
CA HIS A 6 -12.64 -4.95 -7.77
C HIS A 6 -13.13 -5.17 -6.34
N PHE A 7 -14.04 -4.35 -5.86
CA PHE A 7 -14.57 -4.44 -4.51
C PHE A 7 -16.08 -4.20 -4.51
N SER A 8 -16.84 -5.28 -4.52
CA SER A 8 -18.30 -5.22 -4.41
C SER A 8 -18.74 -5.69 -3.02
N TRP A 9 -19.54 -4.88 -2.35
CA TRP A 9 -20.22 -5.30 -1.15
C TRP A 9 -21.49 -6.05 -1.49
N THR A 10 -21.74 -7.15 -0.80
CA THR A 10 -23.04 -7.79 -0.74
C THR A 10 -23.83 -7.29 0.47
N GLU A 11 -25.12 -7.59 0.51
CA GLU A 11 -25.94 -7.31 1.72
C GLU A 11 -25.41 -8.06 2.94
N ALA A 12 -24.87 -9.27 2.75
CA ALA A 12 -24.25 -10.05 3.83
C ALA A 12 -22.98 -9.37 4.37
N ASP A 13 -22.13 -8.82 3.51
CA ASP A 13 -20.93 -8.08 3.92
C ASP A 13 -21.32 -6.83 4.72
N GLN A 14 -22.33 -6.08 4.23
CA GLN A 14 -22.82 -4.90 4.93
C GLN A 14 -23.37 -5.26 6.31
N PHE A 15 -24.17 -6.33 6.40
CA PHE A 15 -24.69 -6.80 7.68
C PHE A 15 -23.57 -7.18 8.66
N VAL A 16 -22.56 -7.92 8.21
CA VAL A 16 -21.42 -8.29 9.06
C VAL A 16 -20.65 -7.07 9.53
N MET A 17 -20.40 -6.12 8.64
CA MET A 17 -19.72 -4.89 9.01
C MET A 17 -20.51 -4.09 10.05
N ASP A 18 -21.80 -3.89 9.84
CA ASP A 18 -22.61 -3.05 10.73
C ASP A 18 -22.92 -3.70 12.07
N ALA A 19 -23.18 -5.01 12.07
CA ALA A 19 -23.57 -5.71 13.29
C ALA A 19 -22.39 -6.19 14.14
N HIS A 20 -21.25 -6.53 13.50
CA HIS A 20 -20.19 -7.27 14.18
C HIS A 20 -18.82 -6.58 14.13
N VAL A 21 -18.54 -5.75 13.12
CA VAL A 21 -17.22 -5.11 12.97
C VAL A 21 -17.25 -3.66 13.45
N ASN A 22 -18.12 -2.84 12.88
CA ASN A 22 -18.19 -1.39 13.17
C ASN A 22 -18.35 -1.05 14.67
N PRO A 23 -19.11 -1.80 15.46
CA PRO A 23 -19.24 -1.53 16.90
C PRO A 23 -17.95 -1.75 17.70
N LEU A 24 -17.00 -2.51 17.15
CA LEU A 24 -15.72 -2.84 17.80
C LEU A 24 -14.56 -1.96 17.31
N LEU A 25 -14.74 -1.22 16.22
CA LEU A 25 -13.68 -0.40 15.65
C LEU A 25 -13.51 0.90 16.45
N PRO A 26 -12.27 1.33 16.70
CA PRO A 26 -12.00 2.64 17.27
C PRO A 26 -12.34 3.77 16.30
N ASP A 27 -12.45 4.99 16.82
CA ASP A 27 -12.70 6.18 16.01
C ASP A 27 -11.54 6.55 15.07
N ARG A 28 -10.35 6.01 15.33
CA ARG A 28 -9.14 6.26 14.56
C ARG A 28 -8.43 4.95 14.25
N ILE A 29 -8.24 4.68 12.98
CA ILE A 29 -7.61 3.44 12.47
C ILE A 29 -6.36 3.83 11.68
N PHE A 30 -5.23 3.23 12.04
CA PHE A 30 -3.99 3.30 11.30
C PHE A 30 -3.64 1.90 10.78
N ASP A 31 -3.53 1.75 9.45
CA ASP A 31 -3.17 0.48 8.84
C ASP A 31 -1.65 0.26 8.92
N ALA A 32 -1.23 -0.75 9.65
CA ALA A 32 0.19 -1.05 9.84
C ALA A 32 0.81 -1.89 8.71
N HIS A 33 0.03 -2.27 7.67
CA HIS A 33 0.52 -3.15 6.61
C HIS A 33 -0.25 -2.96 5.30
N ALA A 34 0.12 -1.97 4.51
CA ALA A 34 -0.53 -1.67 3.25
C ALA A 34 0.45 -1.68 2.06
N HIS A 35 -0.02 -2.16 0.92
CA HIS A 35 0.77 -2.20 -0.31
C HIS A 35 0.33 -1.15 -1.32
N LEU A 36 1.32 -0.46 -1.91
CA LEU A 36 1.12 0.33 -3.11
C LEU A 36 1.87 -0.32 -4.26
N MET A 37 1.29 -0.32 -5.45
CA MET A 37 1.89 -0.97 -6.60
C MET A 37 1.54 -0.28 -7.93
N ASP A 38 2.38 -0.50 -8.93
CA ASP A 38 2.09 -0.20 -10.33
C ASP A 38 2.48 -1.42 -11.17
N SER A 39 1.56 -1.90 -11.99
CA SER A 39 1.78 -3.07 -12.85
C SER A 39 2.89 -2.84 -13.87
N ALA A 40 3.18 -1.59 -14.24
CA ALA A 40 4.29 -1.24 -15.12
C ALA A 40 5.66 -1.65 -14.55
N HIS A 41 5.80 -1.74 -13.22
CA HIS A 41 7.05 -2.15 -12.58
C HIS A 41 7.37 -3.64 -12.73
N TYR A 42 6.46 -4.43 -13.29
CA TYR A 42 6.70 -5.85 -13.60
C TYR A 42 7.21 -6.08 -15.01
N ALA A 43 7.13 -5.08 -15.92
CA ALA A 43 7.59 -5.23 -17.28
C ALA A 43 9.11 -5.53 -17.34
N PRO A 44 9.59 -6.40 -18.27
CA PRO A 44 8.82 -7.11 -19.30
C PRO A 44 8.13 -8.41 -18.81
N ALA A 45 8.30 -8.79 -17.55
CA ALA A 45 7.65 -9.98 -16.98
C ALA A 45 6.12 -9.77 -16.87
N PRO A 46 5.33 -10.83 -16.94
CA PRO A 46 3.89 -10.72 -16.75
C PRO A 46 3.59 -10.36 -15.28
N VAL A 47 2.53 -9.59 -15.08
CA VAL A 47 2.01 -9.32 -13.73
C VAL A 47 1.60 -10.64 -13.08
N PRO A 48 2.03 -10.92 -11.84
CA PRO A 48 1.62 -12.15 -11.14
C PRO A 48 0.11 -12.33 -11.11
N GLY A 49 -0.35 -13.56 -11.31
CA GLY A 49 -1.79 -13.87 -11.45
C GLY A 49 -2.66 -13.39 -10.28
N TYR A 50 -2.13 -13.39 -9.05
CA TYR A 50 -2.84 -12.87 -7.87
C TYR A 50 -3.03 -11.35 -7.87
N LEU A 51 -2.29 -10.62 -8.73
CA LEU A 51 -2.44 -9.18 -8.92
C LEU A 51 -3.27 -8.83 -10.18
N ALA A 52 -3.54 -9.80 -11.05
CA ALA A 52 -4.20 -9.56 -12.34
C ALA A 52 -5.61 -8.94 -12.22
N GLY A 53 -6.27 -9.15 -11.07
CA GLY A 53 -7.58 -8.56 -10.77
C GLY A 53 -7.53 -7.17 -10.15
N LEU A 54 -6.35 -6.63 -9.84
CA LEU A 54 -6.21 -5.31 -9.23
C LEU A 54 -6.10 -4.20 -10.29
N PRO A 55 -6.39 -2.94 -9.93
CA PRO A 55 -6.10 -1.80 -10.80
C PRO A 55 -4.63 -1.80 -11.23
N ALA A 56 -4.36 -1.44 -12.48
CA ALA A 56 -2.99 -1.35 -13.00
C ALA A 56 -2.07 -0.50 -12.10
N ARG A 57 -2.61 0.55 -11.52
CA ARG A 57 -1.96 1.33 -10.47
C ARG A 57 -2.81 1.36 -9.22
N HIS A 58 -2.29 0.79 -8.15
CA HIS A 58 -2.86 0.82 -6.82
C HIS A 58 -2.04 1.80 -5.96
N GLY A 59 -2.29 3.08 -6.17
CA GLY A 59 -1.66 4.18 -5.41
C GLY A 59 -2.46 4.56 -4.17
N LEU A 60 -1.99 5.59 -3.47
CA LEU A 60 -2.60 6.04 -2.22
C LEU A 60 -4.07 6.47 -2.39
N ALA A 61 -4.42 7.08 -3.51
CA ALA A 61 -5.82 7.46 -3.78
C ALA A 61 -6.75 6.24 -3.90
N THR A 62 -6.31 5.18 -4.56
CA THR A 62 -7.07 3.91 -4.65
C THR A 62 -7.19 3.25 -3.29
N TYR A 63 -6.09 3.13 -2.55
CA TYR A 63 -6.07 2.60 -1.18
C TYR A 63 -7.07 3.35 -0.28
N ARG A 64 -7.01 4.68 -0.27
CA ARG A 64 -7.93 5.50 0.54
C ARG A 64 -9.39 5.28 0.18
N GLY A 65 -9.69 5.16 -1.09
CA GLY A 65 -11.05 4.86 -1.52
C GLY A 65 -11.57 3.52 -1.00
N TYR A 66 -10.72 2.50 -0.85
CA TYR A 66 -11.09 1.24 -0.19
C TYR A 66 -11.28 1.44 1.32
N MET A 67 -10.37 2.16 1.97
CA MET A 67 -10.46 2.41 3.41
C MET A 67 -11.68 3.27 3.77
N ASP A 68 -12.00 4.28 2.97
CA ASP A 68 -13.20 5.10 3.16
C ASP A 68 -14.47 4.24 3.05
N ARG A 69 -14.49 3.27 2.17
CA ARG A 69 -15.61 2.34 2.02
C ARG A 69 -15.71 1.35 3.18
N LEU A 70 -14.57 0.85 3.68
CA LEU A 70 -14.51 -0.12 4.78
C LEU A 70 -14.75 0.52 6.15
N HIS A 71 -14.18 1.68 6.37
CA HIS A 71 -14.06 2.28 7.71
C HIS A 71 -14.57 3.71 7.78
N GLY A 72 -15.02 4.28 6.66
CA GLY A 72 -15.43 5.69 6.58
C GLY A 72 -14.25 6.61 6.94
N SER A 73 -14.56 7.72 7.60
CA SER A 73 -13.55 8.70 8.01
C SER A 73 -12.62 8.26 9.16
N ARG A 74 -12.77 7.04 9.67
CA ARG A 74 -11.91 6.50 10.75
C ARG A 74 -10.48 6.19 10.29
N ALA A 75 -10.26 5.92 8.99
CA ALA A 75 -8.94 5.64 8.45
C ALA A 75 -8.10 6.92 8.39
N ILE A 76 -7.15 7.06 9.32
CA ILE A 76 -6.33 8.27 9.48
C ILE A 76 -4.93 8.15 8.89
N GLY A 77 -4.54 6.98 8.44
CA GLY A 77 -3.21 6.77 7.88
C GLY A 77 -2.86 5.30 7.68
N GLY A 78 -1.64 5.09 7.19
CA GLY A 78 -1.08 3.75 7.01
C GLY A 78 0.43 3.75 6.83
N LEU A 79 1.00 2.56 7.02
CA LEU A 79 2.38 2.22 6.73
C LEU A 79 2.42 1.47 5.40
N PHE A 80 3.07 2.09 4.41
CA PHE A 80 3.03 1.66 3.02
C PHE A 80 4.37 1.13 2.54
N PHE A 81 4.33 0.08 1.76
CA PHE A 81 5.49 -0.47 1.05
C PHE A 81 5.05 -1.13 -0.26
N GLY A 82 6.01 -1.29 -1.18
CA GLY A 82 5.75 -1.93 -2.47
C GLY A 82 5.61 -3.45 -2.36
N LEU A 83 5.28 -4.09 -3.48
CA LEU A 83 5.31 -5.54 -3.61
C LEU A 83 6.66 -5.99 -4.18
N ALA A 84 7.29 -7.00 -3.56
CA ALA A 84 8.65 -7.42 -3.89
C ALA A 84 8.73 -8.50 -4.98
N PHE A 85 7.62 -9.15 -5.31
CA PHE A 85 7.65 -10.38 -6.11
C PHE A 85 7.78 -10.09 -7.61
N GLY A 86 9.00 -10.24 -8.15
CA GLY A 86 9.23 -10.31 -9.58
C GLY A 86 9.28 -8.98 -10.34
N GLY A 87 9.13 -7.85 -9.65
CA GLY A 87 9.14 -6.52 -10.25
C GLY A 87 10.40 -5.68 -9.97
N ASP A 88 10.43 -4.48 -10.53
CA ASP A 88 11.44 -3.47 -10.21
C ASP A 88 11.21 -2.92 -8.79
N ARG A 89 12.01 -3.40 -7.84
CA ARG A 89 11.92 -3.05 -6.43
C ARG A 89 12.26 -1.58 -6.15
N ASN A 90 13.16 -1.01 -6.93
CA ASN A 90 13.53 0.40 -6.79
C ASN A 90 12.39 1.29 -7.27
N ALA A 91 11.81 1.01 -8.43
CA ALA A 91 10.64 1.72 -8.92
C ALA A 91 9.44 1.61 -7.96
N ASN A 92 9.23 0.44 -7.34
CA ASN A 92 8.21 0.27 -6.32
C ASN A 92 8.47 1.12 -5.07
N THR A 93 9.73 1.20 -4.61
CA THR A 93 10.10 2.05 -3.46
C THR A 93 9.90 3.53 -3.78
N GLU A 94 10.31 4.00 -4.96
CA GLU A 94 10.10 5.39 -5.39
C GLU A 94 8.61 5.74 -5.52
N LEU A 95 7.79 4.81 -6.00
CA LEU A 95 6.33 4.97 -6.00
C LEU A 95 5.79 5.22 -4.59
N VAL A 96 6.17 4.38 -3.63
CA VAL A 96 5.72 4.51 -2.23
C VAL A 96 6.14 5.87 -1.66
N ILE A 97 7.40 6.26 -1.87
CA ILE A 97 7.92 7.54 -1.40
C ILE A 97 7.12 8.71 -1.98
N ALA A 98 6.89 8.70 -3.29
CA ALA A 98 6.16 9.76 -3.98
C ALA A 98 4.68 9.84 -3.53
N GLU A 99 4.00 8.70 -3.41
CA GLU A 99 2.61 8.64 -2.95
C GLU A 99 2.47 9.10 -1.49
N CYS A 100 3.40 8.69 -0.60
CA CYS A 100 3.40 9.15 0.79
C CYS A 100 3.68 10.65 0.92
N ALA A 101 4.61 11.18 0.13
CA ALA A 101 4.90 12.61 0.11
C ALA A 101 3.73 13.47 -0.41
N ALA A 102 2.91 12.90 -1.28
CA ALA A 102 1.71 13.54 -1.84
C ALA A 102 0.45 13.31 -1.00
N ALA A 103 0.56 12.72 0.18
CA ALA A 103 -0.58 12.44 1.04
C ALA A 103 -1.35 13.74 1.38
N PRO A 104 -2.68 13.72 1.36
CA PRO A 104 -3.45 14.90 1.69
C PRO A 104 -3.37 15.23 3.18
N ALA A 105 -3.61 16.51 3.50
CA ALA A 105 -3.66 16.96 4.88
C ALA A 105 -4.65 16.14 5.72
N GLY A 106 -4.22 15.76 6.92
CA GLY A 106 -5.04 14.95 7.85
C GLY A 106 -4.92 13.44 7.64
N PHE A 107 -4.20 12.97 6.62
CA PHE A 107 -3.90 11.56 6.41
C PHE A 107 -2.40 11.29 6.58
N THR A 108 -2.02 10.44 7.53
CA THR A 108 -0.63 10.09 7.80
C THR A 108 -0.20 8.94 6.91
N ALA A 109 0.61 9.20 5.90
CA ALA A 109 1.19 8.16 5.05
C ALA A 109 2.68 8.01 5.35
N LEU A 110 3.08 6.85 5.82
CA LEU A 110 4.47 6.51 6.15
C LEU A 110 4.98 5.44 5.19
N GLY A 111 6.12 5.69 4.55
CA GLY A 111 6.68 4.77 3.57
C GLY A 111 7.80 3.91 4.15
N GLU A 112 7.82 2.62 3.81
CA GLU A 112 8.94 1.72 4.04
C GLU A 112 9.64 1.39 2.73
N MET A 113 10.94 1.22 2.81
CA MET A 113 11.79 0.79 1.70
C MET A 113 11.88 -0.74 1.68
N LEU A 114 11.69 -1.33 0.51
CA LEU A 114 11.99 -2.76 0.31
C LEU A 114 13.49 -2.99 0.38
N VAL A 115 13.91 -4.01 1.13
CA VAL A 115 15.31 -4.42 1.23
C VAL A 115 15.45 -5.92 0.99
N TRP A 116 16.58 -6.31 0.41
CA TRP A 116 16.92 -7.69 0.08
C TRP A 116 18.42 -7.96 0.27
N PRO A 117 18.87 -9.23 0.40
CA PRO A 117 20.24 -9.57 0.79
C PRO A 117 21.33 -9.02 -0.15
N GLU A 118 21.05 -8.94 -1.46
CA GLU A 118 22.02 -8.51 -2.47
C GLU A 118 22.08 -7.00 -2.66
N MET A 119 21.35 -6.25 -1.84
CA MET A 119 21.32 -4.78 -1.94
C MET A 119 22.66 -4.18 -1.56
N ASP A 120 23.11 -3.20 -2.34
CA ASP A 120 24.31 -2.45 -2.03
C ASP A 120 24.17 -1.68 -0.73
N ARG A 121 25.09 -1.87 0.19
CA ARG A 121 25.03 -1.30 1.55
C ARG A 121 25.20 0.21 1.56
N ASP A 122 25.99 0.75 0.65
CA ASP A 122 26.25 2.18 0.62
C ASP A 122 25.07 2.91 -0.04
N ALA A 123 24.45 2.31 -1.06
CA ALA A 123 23.19 2.77 -1.61
C ALA A 123 22.09 2.78 -0.55
N LEU A 124 21.96 1.72 0.24
CA LEU A 124 21.01 1.65 1.35
C LEU A 124 21.25 2.75 2.39
N ARG A 125 22.50 2.93 2.82
CA ARG A 125 22.85 4.00 3.75
C ARG A 125 22.56 5.39 3.21
N ALA A 126 22.83 5.61 1.93
CA ALA A 126 22.55 6.88 1.27
C ALA A 126 21.04 7.16 1.28
N GLU A 127 20.20 6.18 0.98
CA GLU A 127 18.76 6.34 0.99
C GLU A 127 18.22 6.63 2.41
N LEU A 128 18.68 5.89 3.41
CA LEU A 128 18.29 6.13 4.80
C LEU A 128 18.67 7.53 5.28
N LYS A 129 19.83 8.04 4.86
CA LYS A 129 20.25 9.41 5.19
C LYS A 129 19.37 10.49 4.57
N ARG A 130 18.69 10.20 3.45
CA ARG A 130 17.73 11.13 2.83
C ARG A 130 16.46 11.30 3.66
N GLY A 131 16.18 10.38 4.58
CA GLY A 131 15.02 10.46 5.49
C GLY A 131 13.67 10.39 4.79
N ARG A 132 13.62 9.80 3.59
CA ARG A 132 12.37 9.68 2.79
C ARG A 132 11.49 8.52 3.23
N VAL A 133 12.03 7.59 4.00
CA VAL A 133 11.33 6.41 4.52
C VAL A 133 11.46 6.32 6.03
N VAL A 134 10.48 5.72 6.67
CA VAL A 134 10.45 5.56 8.14
C VAL A 134 10.90 4.19 8.60
N GLY A 135 11.02 3.23 7.68
CA GLY A 135 11.39 1.86 8.01
C GLY A 135 11.90 1.08 6.80
N LEU A 136 12.31 -0.14 7.08
CA LEU A 136 12.79 -1.10 6.10
C LEU A 136 11.89 -2.34 6.12
N LYS A 137 11.45 -2.77 4.95
CA LYS A 137 10.69 -4.00 4.76
C LYS A 137 11.60 -5.07 4.16
N PRO A 138 12.15 -5.99 4.97
CA PRO A 138 12.91 -7.12 4.44
C PRO A 138 11.96 -8.13 3.79
N TYR A 139 12.27 -8.50 2.56
CA TYR A 139 11.63 -9.60 1.89
C TYR A 139 12.62 -10.72 1.68
N HIS A 140 12.27 -11.87 2.23
CA HIS A 140 13.00 -13.11 1.95
C HIS A 140 12.49 -13.62 0.61
N VAL A 141 13.30 -13.47 -0.43
CA VAL A 141 13.04 -14.13 -1.72
C VAL A 141 13.48 -15.58 -1.53
N MET A 142 12.51 -16.47 -1.41
CA MET A 142 12.79 -17.91 -1.56
C MET A 142 12.91 -18.26 -3.03
#